data_e7300bf18d7dda2caeeb92c751fd2b2d
#
_entry.id   e7300bf18d7dda2caeeb92c751fd2b2d
#
_cell.length_a   1.000
_cell.length_b   1.000
_cell.length_c   1.000
_cell.angle_alpha   90.00
_cell.angle_beta   90.00
_cell.angle_gamma   90.00
#
_symmetry.space_group_name_H-M   'P 1'
#
loop_
_entity.id
_entity.type
_entity.pdbx_description
1 polymer ?
#
loop_
_entity_poly.entity_id
_entity_poly.type
_entity_poly.pdbx_seq_one_letter_code
_entity_poly.pdbx_strand_id
1 'polypeptide(L)'
;VLKSANENLNKAVDFVKKQIDEFEKRIFGRGKSVKTAANGSQKYKSLNGIKKETGKHIWSGKDKYVPELANAIEKKYPGRVRAVEKIIKGSDGKIITDLDIDLDDIVIQVKSGSAKGLTAQMLRTAKATGKTVISYTPDIAQSAAVLRNVRQNGFQTFTDMEELLKYLANH
;
A
#
# COMPACT_ATOMS: atom_id res chain seq x y z
N VAL A 1 -24.15 7.98 24.26
CA VAL A 1 -23.83 7.08 23.12
C VAL A 1 -22.56 7.55 22.40
N LEU A 2 -22.37 8.84 22.09
CA LEU A 2 -21.21 9.38 21.36
C LEU A 2 -19.89 9.32 22.16
N LYS A 3 -19.92 9.47 23.51
CA LYS A 3 -18.73 9.34 24.37
C LYS A 3 -18.14 7.93 24.34
N SER A 4 -18.98 6.90 24.40
CA SER A 4 -18.55 5.49 24.39
C SER A 4 -17.94 5.08 23.05
N ALA A 5 -18.44 5.59 21.93
CA ALA A 5 -17.88 5.33 20.61
C ALA A 5 -16.46 5.93 20.45
N ASN A 6 -16.26 7.14 20.98
CA ASN A 6 -14.96 7.83 20.91
C ASN A 6 -13.90 7.17 21.83
N GLU A 7 -14.31 6.67 23.00
CA GLU A 7 -13.43 5.91 23.90
C GLU A 7 -12.99 4.57 23.27
N ASN A 8 -13.90 3.88 22.59
CA ASN A 8 -13.59 2.64 21.90
C ASN A 8 -12.66 2.87 20.70
N LEU A 9 -12.84 3.97 19.97
CA LEU A 9 -11.96 4.35 18.87
C LEU A 9 -10.54 4.66 19.38
N ASN A 10 -10.41 5.41 20.48
CA ASN A 10 -9.12 5.72 21.07
C ASN A 10 -8.41 4.46 21.59
N LYS A 11 -9.11 3.54 22.22
CA LYS A 11 -8.55 2.24 22.64
C LYS A 11 -8.06 1.40 21.45
N ALA A 12 -8.81 1.42 20.34
CA ALA A 12 -8.38 0.71 19.12
C ALA A 12 -7.12 1.34 18.51
N VAL A 13 -7.04 2.67 18.47
CA VAL A 13 -5.85 3.40 17.99
C VAL A 13 -4.63 3.11 18.86
N ASP A 14 -4.78 3.10 20.18
CA ASP A 14 -3.68 2.82 21.12
C ASP A 14 -3.23 1.36 21.03
N PHE A 15 -4.17 0.43 20.83
CA PHE A 15 -3.85 -0.98 20.59
C PHE A 15 -3.02 -1.16 19.31
N VAL A 16 -3.42 -0.51 18.21
CA VAL A 16 -2.68 -0.56 16.94
C VAL A 16 -1.29 0.05 17.09
N LYS A 17 -1.16 1.21 17.77
CA LYS A 17 0.15 1.82 18.05
C LYS A 17 1.06 0.88 18.83
N LYS A 18 0.54 0.23 19.89
CA LYS A 18 1.30 -0.72 20.69
C LYS A 18 1.76 -1.93 19.87
N GLN A 19 0.92 -2.46 18.99
CA GLN A 19 1.29 -3.57 18.10
C GLN A 19 2.39 -3.16 17.11
N ILE A 20 2.34 -1.94 16.59
CA ILE A 20 3.37 -1.38 15.71
C ILE A 20 4.71 -1.26 16.47
N ASP A 21 4.70 -0.72 17.69
CA ASP A 21 5.91 -0.54 18.51
C ASP A 21 6.55 -1.89 18.90
N GLU A 22 5.73 -2.88 19.23
CA GLU A 22 6.23 -4.24 19.55
C GLU A 22 6.80 -4.93 18.32
N PHE A 23 6.18 -4.75 17.15
CA PHE A 23 6.68 -5.27 15.88
C PHE A 23 8.01 -4.61 15.50
N GLU A 24 8.12 -3.29 15.66
CA GLU A 24 9.37 -2.55 15.42
C GLU A 24 10.50 -3.03 16.32
N LYS A 25 10.23 -3.28 17.61
CA LYS A 25 11.20 -3.84 18.54
C LYS A 25 11.67 -5.24 18.14
N ARG A 26 10.79 -6.07 17.57
CA ARG A 26 11.13 -7.43 17.13
C ARG A 26 11.96 -7.46 15.85
N ILE A 27 11.68 -6.57 14.90
CA ILE A 27 12.31 -6.59 13.57
C ILE A 27 13.60 -5.77 13.51
N PHE A 28 13.65 -4.63 14.20
CA PHE A 28 14.76 -3.67 14.06
C PHE A 28 15.75 -3.67 15.22
N GLY A 29 15.55 -4.51 16.24
CA GLY A 29 16.45 -4.55 17.40
C GLY A 29 16.58 -3.18 18.08
N ARG A 30 16.97 -3.14 19.32
CA ARG A 30 17.23 -1.91 20.09
C ARG A 30 18.17 -0.97 19.32
N GLY A 31 17.64 0.12 18.75
CA GLY A 31 18.52 1.14 18.21
C GLY A 31 17.85 2.25 17.42
N LYS A 32 17.61 3.37 18.11
CA LYS A 32 17.34 4.73 17.62
C LYS A 32 15.91 5.02 17.13
N SER A 33 15.19 5.73 17.99
CA SER A 33 13.98 6.46 17.60
C SER A 33 14.26 7.38 16.41
N VAL A 34 13.59 7.12 15.31
CA VAL A 34 13.54 8.04 14.19
C VAL A 34 12.57 9.16 14.59
N LYS A 35 13.12 10.34 14.84
CA LYS A 35 12.32 11.57 14.98
C LYS A 35 11.53 11.76 13.70
N THR A 36 10.21 11.73 13.79
CA THR A 36 9.29 12.14 12.74
C THR A 36 9.51 13.63 12.47
N ALA A 37 10.22 13.93 11.39
CA ALA A 37 10.25 15.29 10.85
C ALA A 37 8.95 15.52 10.09
N ALA A 38 8.05 16.26 10.69
CA ALA A 38 6.95 16.89 9.97
C ALA A 38 7.53 17.95 9.02
N ASN A 39 6.97 18.03 7.82
CA ASN A 39 7.24 18.99 6.76
C ASN A 39 8.55 18.83 5.98
N GLY A 40 8.42 18.17 4.83
CA GLY A 40 9.38 18.22 3.76
C GLY A 40 8.77 17.67 2.49
N SER A 41 8.34 18.58 1.63
CA SER A 41 7.92 18.28 0.25
C SER A 41 9.04 17.49 -0.44
N GLN A 42 8.94 16.16 -0.45
CA GLN A 42 9.96 15.33 -1.10
C GLN A 42 9.75 15.38 -2.62
N LYS A 43 10.74 15.95 -3.32
CA LYS A 43 10.87 15.88 -4.78
C LYS A 43 11.12 14.42 -5.18
N TYR A 44 10.08 13.74 -5.65
CA TYR A 44 10.20 12.37 -6.16
C TYR A 44 10.76 12.38 -7.58
N LYS A 45 11.89 11.71 -7.81
CA LYS A 45 12.36 11.37 -9.15
C LYS A 45 11.67 10.08 -9.59
N SER A 46 10.73 10.20 -10.52
CA SER A 46 10.18 9.04 -11.26
C SER A 46 11.28 8.43 -12.13
N LEU A 47 11.54 7.13 -11.96
CA LEU A 47 12.55 6.41 -12.74
C LEU A 47 12.04 5.82 -14.05
N ASN A 48 10.74 5.96 -14.38
CA ASN A 48 10.21 5.53 -15.66
C ASN A 48 9.48 6.69 -16.33
N GLY A 49 10.01 7.10 -17.49
CA GLY A 49 9.54 8.25 -18.24
C GLY A 49 8.07 8.14 -18.65
N ILE A 50 7.26 9.03 -18.12
CA ILE A 50 5.87 9.21 -18.52
C ILE A 50 5.87 10.02 -19.81
N LYS A 51 5.57 9.41 -20.95
CA LYS A 51 5.13 10.13 -22.15
C LYS A 51 3.64 10.40 -22.01
N LYS A 52 3.30 11.68 -21.81
CA LYS A 52 1.93 12.19 -21.88
C LYS A 52 1.53 12.27 -23.35
N GLU A 53 0.84 11.28 -23.87
CA GLU A 53 0.08 11.42 -25.10
C GLU A 53 -1.41 11.46 -24.78
N THR A 54 -2.07 12.46 -25.32
CA THR A 54 -3.48 12.76 -25.16
C THR A 54 -4.35 11.54 -25.49
N GLY A 55 -5.03 10.99 -24.49
CA GLY A 55 -6.18 10.12 -24.69
C GLY A 55 -6.14 8.71 -24.13
N LYS A 56 -4.98 8.08 -23.91
CA LYS A 56 -4.87 6.76 -23.26
C LYS A 56 -3.51 6.63 -22.58
N HIS A 57 -3.45 6.81 -21.28
CA HIS A 57 -2.30 6.36 -20.52
C HIS A 57 -2.29 4.84 -20.51
N ILE A 58 -1.29 4.22 -21.15
CA ILE A 58 -1.03 2.80 -21.03
C ILE A 58 0.13 2.65 -20.07
N TRP A 59 -0.16 2.07 -18.91
CA TRP A 59 0.84 1.74 -17.93
C TRP A 59 1.62 0.49 -18.34
N SER A 60 2.91 0.48 -18.09
CA SER A 60 3.79 -0.68 -18.28
C SER A 60 4.58 -0.94 -16.99
N GLY A 61 4.94 -2.18 -16.75
CA GLY A 61 5.69 -2.59 -15.55
C GLY A 61 6.41 -3.91 -15.79
N LYS A 62 7.24 -4.30 -14.82
CA LYS A 62 8.01 -5.55 -14.86
C LYS A 62 7.16 -6.75 -14.49
N ASP A 63 6.27 -6.58 -13.52
CA ASP A 63 5.31 -7.61 -13.11
C ASP A 63 4.11 -7.58 -14.04
N LYS A 64 3.64 -8.74 -14.48
CA LYS A 64 2.50 -8.90 -15.40
C LYS A 64 1.22 -8.24 -14.85
N TYR A 65 0.93 -8.41 -13.58
CA TYR A 65 -0.33 -7.98 -12.98
C TYR A 65 -0.38 -6.49 -12.64
N VAL A 66 0.77 -5.85 -12.43
CA VAL A 66 0.83 -4.42 -12.13
C VAL A 66 0.28 -3.58 -13.28
N PRO A 67 0.79 -3.66 -14.53
CA PRO A 67 0.25 -2.90 -15.65
C PRO A 67 -1.16 -3.33 -16.02
N GLU A 68 -1.51 -4.61 -15.91
CA GLU A 68 -2.87 -5.10 -16.19
C GLU A 68 -3.90 -4.42 -15.27
N LEU A 69 -3.66 -4.44 -13.96
CA LEU A 69 -4.54 -3.80 -12.99
C LEU A 69 -4.54 -2.28 -13.13
N ALA A 70 -3.37 -1.66 -13.31
CA ALA A 70 -3.27 -0.21 -13.46
C ALA A 70 -4.06 0.29 -14.70
N ASN A 71 -3.97 -0.42 -15.81
CA ASN A 71 -4.73 -0.10 -17.03
C ASN A 71 -6.24 -0.34 -16.86
N ALA A 72 -6.65 -1.38 -16.11
CA ALA A 72 -8.05 -1.61 -15.78
C ALA A 72 -8.62 -0.49 -14.90
N ILE A 73 -7.85 -0.03 -13.91
CA ILE A 73 -8.21 1.11 -13.07
C ILE A 73 -8.32 2.38 -13.93
N GLU A 74 -7.32 2.67 -14.76
CA GLU A 74 -7.30 3.87 -15.61
C GLU A 74 -8.46 3.88 -16.62
N LYS A 75 -8.83 2.72 -17.18
CA LYS A 75 -9.97 2.58 -18.06
C LYS A 75 -11.29 2.89 -17.36
N LYS A 76 -11.45 2.44 -16.12
CA LYS A 76 -12.70 2.60 -15.34
C LYS A 76 -12.77 3.94 -14.61
N TYR A 77 -11.62 4.44 -14.17
CA TYR A 77 -11.45 5.67 -13.38
C TYR A 77 -10.30 6.51 -13.96
N PRO A 78 -10.50 7.22 -15.08
CA PRO A 78 -9.44 7.94 -15.77
C PRO A 78 -8.73 8.96 -14.87
N GLY A 79 -7.40 8.94 -14.89
CA GLY A 79 -6.54 9.84 -14.12
C GLY A 79 -6.35 9.46 -12.65
N ARG A 80 -6.87 8.31 -12.22
CA ARG A 80 -6.75 7.88 -10.82
C ARG A 80 -5.38 7.25 -10.50
N VAL A 81 -4.73 6.61 -11.47
CA VAL A 81 -3.39 6.05 -11.30
C VAL A 81 -2.36 7.16 -11.39
N ARG A 82 -1.58 7.37 -10.34
CA ARG A 82 -0.53 8.41 -10.24
C ARG A 82 0.84 7.89 -10.63
N ALA A 83 1.13 6.66 -10.28
CA ALA A 83 2.39 6.00 -10.63
C ALA A 83 2.26 4.48 -10.51
N VAL A 84 3.13 3.76 -11.22
CA VAL A 84 3.37 2.33 -11.04
C VAL A 84 4.84 2.08 -10.73
N GLU A 85 5.13 1.01 -9.98
CA GLU A 85 6.49 0.59 -9.59
C GLU A 85 7.34 1.75 -9.03
N LYS A 86 6.75 2.58 -8.16
CA LYS A 86 7.40 3.76 -7.58
C LYS A 86 8.20 3.38 -6.33
N ILE A 87 9.47 3.75 -6.30
CA ILE A 87 10.35 3.50 -5.16
C ILE A 87 10.28 4.67 -4.16
N ILE A 88 10.04 4.38 -2.89
CA ILE A 88 10.14 5.31 -1.78
C ILE A 88 11.48 5.14 -1.08
N LYS A 89 12.23 6.23 -0.96
CA LYS A 89 13.53 6.27 -0.28
C LYS A 89 13.46 7.11 0.99
N GLY A 90 14.23 6.72 1.98
CA GLY A 90 14.46 7.51 3.19
C GLY A 90 15.39 8.70 2.95
N SER A 91 15.55 9.52 3.99
CA SER A 91 16.47 10.67 3.98
C SER A 91 17.94 10.25 3.79
N ASP A 92 18.27 9.01 4.15
CA ASP A 92 19.58 8.38 3.95
C ASP A 92 19.77 7.79 2.55
N GLY A 93 18.79 7.94 1.66
CA GLY A 93 18.78 7.41 0.30
C GLY A 93 18.46 5.93 0.17
N LYS A 94 18.30 5.20 1.28
CA LYS A 94 17.95 3.77 1.26
C LYS A 94 16.48 3.58 0.89
N ILE A 95 16.20 2.47 0.20
CA ILE A 95 14.86 2.09 -0.16
C ILE A 95 14.09 1.69 1.11
N ILE A 96 12.97 2.36 1.37
CA ILE A 96 12.03 1.99 2.43
C ILE A 96 11.05 0.94 1.90
N THR A 97 10.43 1.22 0.76
CA THR A 97 9.44 0.35 0.12
C THR A 97 9.29 0.72 -1.36
N ASP A 98 8.68 -0.15 -2.11
CA ASP A 98 8.16 0.08 -3.45
C ASP A 98 6.63 0.15 -3.42
N LEU A 99 6.05 0.93 -4.30
CA LEU A 99 4.61 1.03 -4.50
C LEU A 99 4.30 0.42 -5.86
N ASP A 100 3.59 -0.70 -5.89
CA ASP A 100 3.28 -1.33 -7.16
C ASP A 100 2.29 -0.47 -7.97
N ILE A 101 1.21 0.03 -7.34
CA ILE A 101 0.31 1.04 -7.93
C ILE A 101 0.02 2.12 -6.90
N ASP A 102 0.33 3.37 -7.22
CA ASP A 102 0.09 4.55 -6.38
C ASP A 102 -1.14 5.31 -6.90
N LEU A 103 -2.19 5.38 -6.09
CA LEU A 103 -3.37 6.22 -6.30
C LEU A 103 -3.28 7.47 -5.39
N ASP A 104 -4.29 8.34 -5.37
CA ASP A 104 -4.25 9.56 -4.54
C ASP A 104 -4.16 9.24 -3.04
N ASP A 105 -5.04 8.38 -2.56
CA ASP A 105 -5.24 8.05 -1.14
C ASP A 105 -5.00 6.56 -0.84
N ILE A 106 -4.81 5.75 -1.87
CA ILE A 106 -4.65 4.30 -1.77
C ILE A 106 -3.36 3.88 -2.47
N VAL A 107 -2.63 2.94 -1.86
CA VAL A 107 -1.57 2.17 -2.51
C VAL A 107 -2.02 0.73 -2.65
N ILE A 108 -1.86 0.17 -3.84
CA ILE A 108 -2.14 -1.25 -4.10
C ILE A 108 -0.81 -1.97 -4.21
N GLN A 109 -0.61 -2.97 -3.34
CA GLN A 109 0.51 -3.91 -3.44
C GLN A 109 0.03 -5.14 -4.22
N VAL A 110 0.75 -5.48 -5.28
CA VAL A 110 0.44 -6.61 -6.15
C VAL A 110 1.41 -7.75 -5.85
N LYS A 111 0.91 -8.95 -5.60
CA LYS A 111 1.75 -10.12 -5.38
C LYS A 111 1.22 -11.32 -6.15
N SER A 112 2.11 -11.92 -6.92
CA SER A 112 1.96 -13.23 -7.52
C SER A 112 2.57 -14.31 -6.63
N GLY A 113 2.25 -15.58 -6.89
CA GLY A 113 2.85 -16.73 -6.22
C GLY A 113 2.52 -16.82 -4.73
N SER A 114 3.51 -17.00 -3.86
CA SER A 114 3.28 -17.30 -2.43
C SER A 114 2.91 -16.11 -1.56
N ALA A 115 3.00 -14.89 -2.07
CA ALA A 115 2.86 -13.62 -1.32
C ALA A 115 3.69 -13.55 -0.02
N LYS A 116 4.80 -14.28 0.06
CA LYS A 116 5.69 -14.24 1.23
C LYS A 116 6.13 -12.79 1.50
N GLY A 117 6.00 -12.35 2.76
CA GLY A 117 6.42 -11.02 3.18
C GLY A 117 5.43 -9.89 2.86
N LEU A 118 4.26 -10.19 2.27
CA LEU A 118 3.26 -9.19 1.89
C LEU A 118 2.82 -8.31 3.06
N THR A 119 2.47 -8.89 4.21
CA THR A 119 2.05 -8.13 5.40
C THR A 119 3.14 -7.13 5.84
N ALA A 120 4.40 -7.57 5.89
CA ALA A 120 5.50 -6.69 6.26
C ALA A 120 5.73 -5.55 5.24
N GLN A 121 5.56 -5.82 3.95
CA GLN A 121 5.62 -4.82 2.91
C GLN A 121 4.49 -3.80 3.04
N MET A 122 3.25 -4.24 3.26
CA MET A 122 2.10 -3.36 3.45
C MET A 122 2.24 -2.46 4.66
N LEU A 123 2.74 -2.99 5.79
CA LEU A 123 3.02 -2.20 7.00
C LEU A 123 4.06 -1.12 6.74
N ARG A 124 5.18 -1.46 6.06
CA ARG A 124 6.20 -0.47 5.68
C ARG A 124 5.63 0.60 4.75
N THR A 125 4.83 0.19 3.78
CA THR A 125 4.19 1.11 2.81
C THR A 125 3.22 2.05 3.50
N ALA A 126 2.35 1.55 4.37
CA ALA A 126 1.41 2.37 5.14
C ALA A 126 2.16 3.41 6.00
N LYS A 127 3.22 2.97 6.69
CA LYS A 127 4.07 3.87 7.49
C LYS A 127 4.77 4.92 6.65
N ALA A 128 5.29 4.55 5.48
CA ALA A 128 6.07 5.44 4.62
C ALA A 128 5.19 6.47 3.88
N THR A 129 3.94 6.14 3.60
CA THR A 129 3.05 6.97 2.76
C THR A 129 1.94 7.66 3.53
N GLY A 130 1.51 7.11 4.66
CA GLY A 130 0.31 7.54 5.39
C GLY A 130 -1.00 7.22 4.66
N LYS A 131 -0.94 6.49 3.54
CA LYS A 131 -2.09 6.14 2.71
C LYS A 131 -2.72 4.82 3.16
N THR A 132 -3.96 4.59 2.77
CA THR A 132 -4.59 3.28 2.82
C THR A 132 -3.81 2.32 1.93
N VAL A 133 -3.46 1.14 2.45
CA VAL A 133 -2.75 0.11 1.69
C VAL A 133 -3.64 -1.11 1.54
N ILE A 134 -3.85 -1.54 0.32
CA ILE A 134 -4.59 -2.76 -0.01
C ILE A 134 -3.71 -3.69 -0.84
N SER A 135 -4.07 -4.95 -0.98
CA SER A 135 -3.33 -5.87 -1.84
C SER A 135 -4.20 -6.53 -2.90
N TYR A 136 -3.59 -6.82 -4.04
CA TYR A 136 -4.13 -7.63 -5.10
C TYR A 136 -3.26 -8.87 -5.31
N THR A 137 -3.84 -10.05 -5.20
CA THR A 137 -3.13 -11.34 -5.18
C THR A 137 -3.86 -12.37 -6.02
N PRO A 138 -3.88 -12.24 -7.36
CA PRO A 138 -4.74 -13.01 -8.25
C PRO A 138 -4.46 -14.52 -8.24
N ASP A 139 -3.23 -14.93 -7.96
CA ASP A 139 -2.82 -16.34 -7.98
C ASP A 139 -2.98 -17.06 -6.64
N ILE A 140 -3.52 -16.37 -5.61
CA ILE A 140 -3.56 -16.89 -4.25
C ILE A 140 -5.00 -17.15 -3.84
N ALA A 141 -5.25 -18.36 -3.32
CA ALA A 141 -6.58 -18.67 -2.80
C ALA A 141 -6.97 -17.73 -1.65
N GLN A 142 -8.20 -17.22 -1.68
CA GLN A 142 -8.72 -16.27 -0.68
C GLN A 142 -8.62 -16.82 0.76
N SER A 143 -8.68 -18.14 0.93
CA SER A 143 -8.53 -18.84 2.21
C SER A 143 -7.08 -19.02 2.67
N ALA A 144 -6.09 -18.65 1.85
CA ALA A 144 -4.68 -18.89 2.17
C ALA A 144 -4.27 -18.22 3.50
N ALA A 145 -3.40 -18.87 4.26
CA ALA A 145 -2.94 -18.40 5.56
C ALA A 145 -2.28 -17.03 5.48
N VAL A 146 -1.54 -16.75 4.40
CA VAL A 146 -0.89 -15.45 4.18
C VAL A 146 -1.92 -14.34 4.07
N LEU A 147 -3.06 -14.55 3.38
CA LEU A 147 -4.12 -13.55 3.24
C LEU A 147 -4.93 -13.40 4.54
N ARG A 148 -5.09 -14.48 5.33
CA ARG A 148 -5.65 -14.36 6.69
C ARG A 148 -4.78 -13.47 7.56
N ASN A 149 -3.45 -13.64 7.51
CA ASN A 149 -2.51 -12.80 8.25
C ASN A 149 -2.59 -11.32 7.81
N VAL A 150 -2.68 -11.05 6.51
CA VAL A 150 -2.90 -9.68 5.97
C VAL A 150 -4.15 -9.06 6.59
N ARG A 151 -5.29 -9.77 6.56
CA ARG A 151 -6.56 -9.29 7.13
C ARG A 151 -6.52 -9.10 8.65
N GLN A 152 -5.84 -9.99 9.39
CA GLN A 152 -5.65 -9.87 10.84
C GLN A 152 -4.83 -8.65 11.23
N ASN A 153 -3.99 -8.13 10.32
CA ASN A 153 -3.26 -6.87 10.48
C ASN A 153 -4.04 -5.64 9.99
N GLY A 154 -5.34 -5.79 9.72
CA GLY A 154 -6.23 -4.68 9.36
C GLY A 154 -6.20 -4.26 7.90
N PHE A 155 -5.53 -5.00 7.03
CA PHE A 155 -5.46 -4.69 5.61
C PHE A 155 -6.54 -5.42 4.79
N GLN A 156 -7.02 -4.76 3.76
CA GLN A 156 -7.88 -5.35 2.74
C GLN A 156 -7.04 -6.11 1.71
N THR A 157 -7.56 -7.24 1.24
CA THR A 157 -6.89 -8.04 0.21
C THR A 157 -7.91 -8.60 -0.77
N PHE A 158 -7.58 -8.53 -2.05
CA PHE A 158 -8.43 -8.92 -3.18
C PHE A 158 -7.70 -9.97 -4.02
N THR A 159 -8.41 -10.98 -4.43
CA THR A 159 -7.94 -12.01 -5.38
C THR A 159 -8.65 -11.89 -6.72
N ASP A 160 -9.74 -11.14 -6.75
CA ASP A 160 -10.54 -10.84 -7.93
C ASP A 160 -10.44 -9.35 -8.28
N MET A 161 -10.22 -9.06 -9.57
CA MET A 161 -10.04 -7.69 -10.06
C MET A 161 -11.34 -6.88 -10.00
N GLU A 162 -12.48 -7.50 -10.29
CA GLU A 162 -13.76 -6.80 -10.28
C GLU A 162 -14.18 -6.41 -8.86
N GLU A 163 -13.89 -7.27 -7.86
CA GLU A 163 -14.11 -6.92 -6.45
C GLU A 163 -13.25 -5.75 -6.03
N LEU A 164 -11.96 -5.72 -6.44
CA LEU A 164 -11.07 -4.60 -6.18
C LEU A 164 -11.58 -3.33 -6.86
N LEU A 165 -11.97 -3.40 -8.13
CA LEU A 165 -12.51 -2.23 -8.84
C LEU A 165 -13.82 -1.72 -8.22
N LYS A 166 -14.69 -2.60 -7.70
CA LYS A 166 -15.88 -2.19 -6.92
C LYS A 166 -15.51 -1.49 -5.61
N TYR A 167 -14.50 -2.02 -4.90
CA TYR A 167 -13.99 -1.37 -3.69
C TYR A 167 -13.51 0.05 -3.98
N LEU A 168 -12.73 0.23 -5.06
CA LEU A 168 -12.23 1.54 -5.46
C LEU A 168 -13.34 2.55 -5.86
N ALA A 169 -14.52 2.08 -6.26
CA ALA A 169 -15.66 2.94 -6.59
C ALA A 169 -16.21 3.71 -5.37
N ASN A 170 -16.00 3.17 -4.16
CA ASN A 170 -16.55 3.69 -2.91
C ASN A 170 -15.51 4.43 -2.05
N HIS A 171 -14.31 4.57 -2.57
CA HIS A 171 -13.18 5.25 -1.95
C HIS A 171 -12.50 6.17 -2.96
#